data_91211b12984f6a97eeb91944ebb059b8
#
_entry.id   91211b12984f6a97eeb91944ebb059b8
#
_cell.length_a   1.000
_cell.length_b   1.000
_cell.length_c   1.000
_cell.angle_alpha   90.00
_cell.angle_beta   90.00
_cell.angle_gamma   90.00
#
_symmetry.space_group_name_H-M   'P 1'
#
loop_
_entity.id
_entity.type
_entity.pdbx_description
1 polymer ?
#
loop_
_entity_poly.entity_id
_entity_poly.type
_entity_poly.pdbx_seq_one_letter_code
_entity_poly.pdbx_strand_id
1 'polypeptide(L)'
;LVIRTPVEANEDRIGFLPDDKKAKLEPHFAAYRKILTDFLGPKFNADFEKRIIFDIPNFQLGCTWDNKLVLIDEAQQLPPMILKLLLERIGVNTKVVVCGDPTQLYVGGKRNALTDAVNRFTILEGSDRKSRYNDVGYFKMSVDDVMRSDVVRTVIKAYSE
;
A
#
# COMPACT_ATOMS: atom_id res chain seq x y z
N LEU A 1 1.56 0.30 11.46
CA LEU A 1 2.44 -0.48 10.60
C LEU A 1 2.22 -0.05 9.16
N VAL A 2 3.28 0.32 8.46
CA VAL A 2 3.26 0.62 7.02
C VAL A 2 4.06 -0.46 6.32
N ILE A 3 3.41 -1.19 5.41
CA ILE A 3 4.01 -2.24 4.59
C ILE A 3 4.03 -1.72 3.15
N ARG A 4 5.19 -1.60 2.57
CA ARG A 4 5.33 -1.21 1.16
C ARG A 4 6.17 -2.21 0.42
N THR A 5 5.72 -2.56 -0.78
CA THR A 5 6.51 -3.34 -1.72
C THR A 5 7.56 -2.40 -2.32
N PRO A 6 8.86 -2.66 -2.13
CA PRO A 6 9.87 -1.90 -2.84
C PRO A 6 9.73 -2.15 -4.34
N VAL A 7 9.62 -1.08 -5.11
CA VAL A 7 9.67 -1.15 -6.56
C VAL A 7 11.14 -1.20 -6.94
N GLU A 8 11.60 -2.34 -7.40
CA GLU A 8 12.96 -2.48 -7.94
C GLU A 8 12.99 -1.79 -9.32
N ALA A 9 13.47 -0.55 -9.34
CA ALA A 9 13.81 0.11 -10.59
C ALA A 9 15.18 -0.44 -11.05
N ASN A 10 15.17 -1.32 -12.04
CA ASN A 10 16.32 -2.06 -12.57
C ASN A 10 16.81 -3.21 -11.66
N GLU A 11 17.16 -4.30 -12.27
CA GLU A 11 17.72 -5.59 -11.86
C GLU A 11 18.50 -5.73 -10.52
N ASP A 12 18.64 -4.67 -9.75
CA ASP A 12 19.27 -4.68 -8.43
C ASP A 12 18.32 -5.31 -7.40
N ARG A 13 18.38 -6.64 -7.32
CA ARG A 13 17.77 -7.39 -6.23
C ARG A 13 18.28 -6.82 -4.91
N ILE A 14 17.36 -6.45 -4.01
CA ILE A 14 17.72 -6.12 -2.63
C ILE A 14 18.41 -7.34 -2.03
N GLY A 15 19.74 -7.36 -2.12
CA GLY A 15 20.56 -8.47 -1.64
C GLY A 15 20.40 -8.63 -0.12
N PHE A 16 20.34 -9.86 0.33
CA PHE A 16 20.27 -10.23 1.75
C PHE A 16 21.60 -9.96 2.46
N LEU A 17 21.83 -8.72 2.91
CA LEU A 17 22.88 -8.43 3.89
C LEU A 17 22.21 -7.84 5.14
N PRO A 18 22.32 -8.46 6.32
CA PRO A 18 21.56 -8.10 7.53
C PRO A 18 21.79 -6.68 8.02
N ASP A 19 23.02 -6.19 7.97
CA ASP A 19 23.40 -4.90 8.58
C ASP A 19 22.99 -3.65 7.78
N ASP A 20 22.59 -3.79 6.51
CA ASP A 20 22.26 -2.68 5.61
C ASP A 20 20.76 -2.55 5.30
N LYS A 21 19.92 -3.39 5.92
CA LYS A 21 18.49 -3.48 5.66
C LYS A 21 17.78 -2.14 5.88
N LYS A 22 18.06 -1.47 6.98
CA LYS A 22 17.41 -0.21 7.34
C LYS A 22 17.79 0.91 6.39
N ALA A 23 19.05 0.99 6.01
CA ALA A 23 19.56 1.98 5.07
C ALA A 23 18.94 1.81 3.66
N LYS A 24 18.78 0.58 3.19
CA LYS A 24 18.17 0.28 1.88
C LYS A 24 16.67 0.58 1.84
N LEU A 25 15.97 0.41 2.94
CA LEU A 25 14.53 0.66 3.03
C LEU A 25 14.20 2.13 3.31
N GLU A 26 15.14 2.90 3.86
CA GLU A 26 14.93 4.30 4.25
C GLU A 26 14.38 5.19 3.11
N PRO A 27 14.91 5.15 1.87
CA PRO A 27 14.39 5.96 0.77
C PRO A 27 12.92 5.68 0.45
N HIS A 28 12.48 4.43 0.60
CA HIS A 28 11.10 4.03 0.33
C HIS A 28 10.12 4.58 1.37
N PHE A 29 10.58 4.85 2.59
CA PHE A 29 9.75 5.34 3.69
C PHE A 29 9.92 6.83 3.99
N ALA A 30 10.94 7.49 3.44
CA ALA A 30 11.17 8.92 3.62
C ALA A 30 9.96 9.77 3.18
N ALA A 31 9.31 9.40 2.08
CA ALA A 31 8.11 10.09 1.60
C ALA A 31 6.95 10.04 2.62
N TYR A 32 6.76 8.91 3.30
CA TYR A 32 5.73 8.79 4.35
C TYR A 32 6.05 9.65 5.55
N ARG A 33 7.31 9.69 5.99
CA ARG A 33 7.72 10.57 7.10
C ARG A 33 7.46 12.02 6.76
N LYS A 34 7.78 12.44 5.54
CA LYS A 34 7.48 13.80 5.08
C LYS A 34 5.98 14.09 5.14
N ILE A 35 5.14 13.23 4.59
CA ILE A 35 3.68 13.39 4.59
C ILE A 35 3.17 13.46 6.04
N LEU A 36 3.62 12.59 6.92
CA LEU A 36 3.23 12.58 8.32
C LEU A 36 3.68 13.86 9.05
N THR A 37 4.89 14.36 8.76
CA THR A 37 5.38 15.61 9.30
C THR A 37 4.53 16.79 8.84
N ASP A 38 4.23 16.86 7.54
CA ASP A 38 3.44 17.95 6.96
C ASP A 38 2.00 17.93 7.48
N PHE A 39 1.42 16.74 7.66
CA PHE A 39 0.03 16.57 8.11
C PHE A 39 -0.16 16.74 9.62
N LEU A 40 0.73 16.18 10.43
CA LEU A 40 0.61 16.17 11.89
C LEU A 40 1.31 17.36 12.54
N GLY A 41 2.24 18.01 11.82
CA GLY A 41 3.01 19.15 12.33
C GLY A 41 3.75 18.80 13.63
N PRO A 42 3.66 19.65 14.67
CA PRO A 42 4.35 19.42 15.95
C PRO A 42 3.94 18.14 16.69
N LYS A 43 2.80 17.53 16.31
CA LYS A 43 2.37 16.23 16.86
C LYS A 43 3.22 15.08 16.37
N PHE A 44 3.85 15.22 15.21
CA PHE A 44 4.80 14.25 14.69
C PHE A 44 6.17 14.49 15.31
N ASN A 45 6.37 13.94 16.48
CA ASN A 45 7.61 14.02 17.25
C ASN A 45 8.26 12.64 17.38
N ALA A 46 9.45 12.58 17.96
CA ALA A 46 10.21 11.34 18.12
C ALA A 46 9.44 10.22 18.85
N ASP A 47 8.55 10.56 19.80
CA ASP A 47 7.75 9.56 20.53
C ASP A 47 6.59 9.04 19.69
N PHE A 48 6.01 9.87 18.84
CA PHE A 48 5.00 9.43 17.88
C PHE A 48 5.64 8.55 16.80
N GLU A 49 6.80 8.94 16.28
CA GLU A 49 7.53 8.20 15.24
C GLU A 49 7.92 6.79 15.71
N LYS A 50 8.29 6.60 16.96
CA LYS A 50 8.58 5.28 17.54
C LYS A 50 7.40 4.30 17.48
N ARG A 51 6.17 4.80 17.36
CA ARG A 51 4.97 3.97 17.22
C ARG A 51 4.68 3.55 15.79
N ILE A 52 5.43 4.10 14.82
CA ILE A 52 5.27 3.76 13.40
C ILE A 52 6.35 2.77 13.03
N ILE A 53 5.90 1.62 12.53
CA ILE A 53 6.78 0.57 12.02
C ILE A 53 6.68 0.62 10.50
N PHE A 54 7.83 0.76 9.84
CA PHE A 54 7.94 0.64 8.39
C PHE A 54 8.58 -0.70 8.06
N ASP A 55 7.96 -1.49 7.20
CA ASP A 55 8.47 -2.80 6.83
C ASP A 55 8.07 -3.22 5.41
N ILE A 56 8.62 -4.34 4.97
CA ILE A 56 8.30 -4.96 3.69
C ILE A 56 7.49 -6.25 3.90
N PRO A 57 6.73 -6.69 2.87
CA PRO A 57 5.83 -7.83 2.98
C PRO A 57 6.48 -9.08 3.56
N ASN A 58 7.69 -9.40 3.11
CA ASN A 58 8.38 -10.65 3.44
C ASN A 58 8.63 -10.85 4.96
N PHE A 59 8.80 -9.75 5.71
CA PHE A 59 9.07 -9.83 7.14
C PHE A 59 7.79 -9.88 7.99
N GLN A 60 6.65 -9.67 7.37
CA GLN A 60 5.35 -9.67 8.04
C GLN A 60 4.58 -10.99 7.91
N LEU A 61 5.05 -11.91 7.06
CA LEU A 61 4.35 -13.17 6.79
C LEU A 61 4.22 -14.10 8.01
N GLY A 62 5.11 -13.98 8.99
CA GLY A 62 5.09 -14.78 10.23
C GLY A 62 4.49 -14.08 11.45
N CYS A 63 4.01 -12.83 11.31
CA CYS A 63 3.52 -12.02 12.41
C CYS A 63 2.00 -12.04 12.51
N THR A 64 1.44 -11.93 13.71
CA THR A 64 0.03 -11.57 13.92
C THR A 64 -0.05 -10.09 14.28
N TRP A 65 -1.04 -9.39 13.74
CA TRP A 65 -1.20 -7.95 13.94
C TRP A 65 -2.34 -7.68 14.91
N ASP A 66 -2.00 -7.46 16.17
CA ASP A 66 -2.98 -7.07 17.18
C ASP A 66 -2.85 -5.58 17.52
N ASN A 67 -3.99 -4.92 17.74
CA ASN A 67 -4.07 -3.50 18.13
C ASN A 67 -3.30 -2.57 17.19
N LYS A 68 -3.48 -2.74 15.88
CA LYS A 68 -2.74 -1.99 14.86
C LYS A 68 -3.65 -1.35 13.82
N LEU A 69 -3.20 -0.22 13.31
CA LEU A 69 -3.57 0.26 11.98
C LEU A 69 -2.46 -0.18 11.02
N VAL A 70 -2.82 -0.95 10.00
CA VAL A 70 -1.89 -1.46 8.99
C VAL A 70 -2.22 -0.83 7.65
N LEU A 71 -1.22 -0.24 7.02
CA LEU A 71 -1.31 0.27 5.65
C LEU A 71 -0.46 -0.62 4.76
N ILE A 72 -1.07 -1.27 3.77
CA ILE A 72 -0.39 -2.02 2.72
C ILE A 72 -0.46 -1.18 1.45
N ASP A 73 0.68 -0.59 1.08
CA ASP A 73 0.78 0.30 -0.06
C ASP A 73 1.45 -0.36 -1.27
N GLU A 74 1.17 0.17 -2.47
CA GLU A 74 1.62 -0.38 -3.74
C GLU A 74 1.19 -1.87 -3.90
N ALA A 75 -0.02 -2.20 -3.46
CA ALA A 75 -0.51 -3.58 -3.43
C ALA A 75 -0.62 -4.22 -4.82
N GLN A 76 -0.68 -3.42 -5.90
CA GLN A 76 -0.63 -3.93 -7.27
C GLN A 76 0.70 -4.58 -7.62
N GLN A 77 1.78 -4.25 -6.88
CA GLN A 77 3.11 -4.85 -7.08
C GLN A 77 3.24 -6.23 -6.43
N LEU A 78 2.28 -6.62 -5.58
CA LEU A 78 2.29 -7.91 -4.89
C LEU A 78 1.72 -9.03 -5.77
N PRO A 79 2.23 -10.25 -5.64
CA PRO A 79 1.50 -11.45 -6.04
C PRO A 79 0.23 -11.62 -5.20
N PRO A 80 -0.92 -12.09 -5.77
CA PRO A 80 -2.16 -12.30 -5.01
C PRO A 80 -2.00 -13.18 -3.77
N MET A 81 -1.16 -14.21 -3.86
CA MET A 81 -0.88 -15.10 -2.73
C MET A 81 -0.22 -14.38 -1.56
N ILE A 82 0.70 -13.45 -1.83
CA ILE A 82 1.38 -12.68 -0.78
C ILE A 82 0.39 -11.75 -0.07
N LEU A 83 -0.47 -11.03 -0.82
CA LEU A 83 -1.49 -10.19 -0.19
C LEU A 83 -2.45 -11.04 0.66
N LYS A 84 -2.89 -12.21 0.17
CA LYS A 84 -3.70 -13.15 0.95
C LYS A 84 -3.01 -13.50 2.27
N LEU A 85 -1.75 -13.94 2.23
CA LEU A 85 -0.99 -14.31 3.42
C LEU A 85 -0.82 -13.14 4.41
N LEU A 86 -0.68 -11.91 3.92
CA LEU A 86 -0.65 -10.71 4.75
C LEU A 86 -2.00 -10.47 5.42
N LEU A 87 -3.11 -10.56 4.69
CA LEU A 87 -4.45 -10.36 5.24
C LEU A 87 -4.82 -11.43 6.28
N GLU A 88 -4.27 -12.63 6.18
CA GLU A 88 -4.40 -13.68 7.20
C GLU A 88 -3.65 -13.37 8.51
N ARG A 89 -2.89 -12.28 8.58
CA ARG A 89 -2.20 -11.79 9.79
C ARG A 89 -3.04 -10.88 10.66
N ILE A 90 -4.23 -10.51 10.20
CA ILE A 90 -5.14 -9.62 10.93
C ILE A 90 -5.55 -10.28 12.24
N GLY A 91 -5.18 -9.65 13.33
CA GLY A 91 -5.53 -10.07 14.69
C GLY A 91 -6.58 -9.14 15.33
N VAL A 92 -6.64 -9.21 16.65
CA VAL A 92 -7.64 -8.49 17.45
C VAL A 92 -7.45 -6.97 17.33
N ASN A 93 -8.57 -6.23 17.22
CA ASN A 93 -8.59 -4.76 17.20
C ASN A 93 -7.64 -4.14 16.17
N THR A 94 -7.56 -4.77 14.97
CA THR A 94 -6.70 -4.32 13.88
C THR A 94 -7.52 -3.88 12.68
N LYS A 95 -7.17 -2.73 12.11
CA LYS A 95 -7.71 -2.23 10.85
C LYS A 95 -6.63 -2.27 9.78
N VAL A 96 -7.00 -2.73 8.59
CA VAL A 96 -6.09 -2.81 7.44
C VAL A 96 -6.63 -1.96 6.30
N VAL A 97 -5.76 -1.15 5.73
CA VAL A 97 -6.01 -0.40 4.49
C VAL A 97 -5.07 -0.95 3.43
N VAL A 98 -5.65 -1.43 2.33
CA VAL A 98 -4.88 -1.88 1.15
C VAL A 98 -5.08 -0.84 0.07
N CYS A 99 -4.01 -0.24 -0.41
CA CYS A 99 -4.05 0.77 -1.45
C CYS A 99 -3.03 0.52 -2.56
N GLY A 100 -3.27 1.15 -3.69
CA GLY A 100 -2.43 1.06 -4.87
C GLY A 100 -3.20 1.48 -6.12
N ASP A 101 -2.50 1.49 -7.24
CA ASP A 101 -3.07 1.80 -8.55
C ASP A 101 -3.07 0.55 -9.44
N PRO A 102 -4.24 -0.01 -9.79
CA PRO A 102 -4.32 -1.22 -10.60
C PRO A 102 -3.81 -1.01 -12.04
N THR A 103 -3.66 0.24 -12.50
CA THR A 103 -3.13 0.54 -13.83
C THR A 103 -1.61 0.55 -13.88
N GLN A 104 -0.94 0.70 -12.73
CA GLN A 104 0.50 0.73 -12.61
C GLN A 104 1.07 -0.69 -12.39
N LEU A 105 1.20 -1.48 -13.44
CA LEU A 105 1.85 -2.79 -13.38
C LEU A 105 3.29 -2.68 -13.87
N TYR A 106 4.24 -2.88 -12.96
CA TYR A 106 5.66 -2.82 -13.28
C TYR A 106 6.22 -4.14 -13.83
N VAL A 107 5.60 -5.27 -13.55
CA VAL A 107 6.12 -6.59 -13.94
C VAL A 107 5.10 -7.40 -14.71
N GLY A 108 5.30 -7.44 -16.01
CA GLY A 108 4.90 -8.52 -16.92
C GLY A 108 3.51 -9.15 -16.76
N GLY A 109 2.41 -8.38 -16.96
CA GLY A 109 1.10 -8.94 -17.33
C GLY A 109 0.46 -9.96 -16.39
N LYS A 110 1.00 -10.22 -15.22
CA LYS A 110 0.45 -11.16 -14.24
C LYS A 110 -0.63 -10.48 -13.40
N ARG A 111 -1.64 -11.26 -12.97
CA ARG A 111 -2.68 -10.83 -12.04
C ARG A 111 -2.06 -10.10 -10.85
N ASN A 112 -2.39 -8.82 -10.68
CA ASN A 112 -1.94 -8.08 -9.50
C ASN A 112 -2.85 -8.37 -8.30
N ALA A 113 -2.26 -8.27 -7.11
CA ALA A 113 -2.96 -8.57 -5.87
C ALA A 113 -4.13 -7.63 -5.60
N LEU A 114 -4.00 -6.34 -5.96
CA LEU A 114 -5.06 -5.36 -5.74
C LEU A 114 -6.30 -5.69 -6.57
N THR A 115 -6.13 -5.96 -7.87
CA THR A 115 -7.25 -6.35 -8.74
C THR A 115 -7.87 -7.67 -8.30
N ASP A 116 -7.06 -8.66 -7.90
CA ASP A 116 -7.58 -9.94 -7.37
C ASP A 116 -8.40 -9.72 -6.09
N ALA A 117 -7.90 -8.90 -5.15
CA ALA A 117 -8.62 -8.57 -3.93
C ALA A 117 -9.92 -7.82 -4.21
N VAL A 118 -9.90 -6.79 -5.05
CA VAL A 118 -11.12 -6.05 -5.44
C VAL A 118 -12.17 -7.02 -6.01
N ASN A 119 -11.79 -7.94 -6.90
CA ASN A 119 -12.74 -8.88 -7.48
C ASN A 119 -13.31 -9.89 -6.47
N ARG A 120 -12.54 -10.25 -5.43
CA ARG A 120 -13.00 -11.17 -4.38
C ARG A 120 -13.91 -10.51 -3.36
N PHE A 121 -13.55 -9.29 -2.96
CA PHE A 121 -14.21 -8.59 -1.87
C PHE A 121 -15.37 -7.70 -2.31
N THR A 122 -15.56 -7.48 -3.63
CA THR A 122 -16.64 -6.64 -4.15
C THR A 122 -17.50 -7.35 -5.19
N ILE A 123 -18.69 -6.80 -5.41
CA ILE A 123 -19.61 -7.15 -6.52
C ILE A 123 -19.88 -5.91 -7.37
N LEU A 124 -20.21 -6.12 -8.64
CA LEU A 124 -20.70 -5.07 -9.52
C LEU A 124 -22.19 -4.88 -9.29
N GLU A 125 -22.62 -3.65 -9.08
CA GLU A 125 -24.02 -3.23 -9.11
C GLU A 125 -24.17 -2.09 -10.12
N GLY A 126 -24.61 -2.41 -11.32
CA GLY A 126 -24.63 -1.46 -12.44
C GLY A 126 -23.21 -1.03 -12.83
N SER A 127 -22.92 0.27 -12.80
CA SER A 127 -21.58 0.85 -13.03
C SER A 127 -20.66 0.83 -11.81
N ASP A 128 -21.21 0.59 -10.62
CA ASP A 128 -20.51 0.75 -9.36
C ASP A 128 -20.08 -0.59 -8.76
N ARG A 129 -19.09 -0.54 -7.87
CA ARG A 129 -18.67 -1.67 -7.06
C ARG A 129 -19.07 -1.46 -5.61
N LYS A 130 -19.64 -2.49 -5.01
CA LYS A 130 -19.94 -2.50 -3.58
C LYS A 130 -19.25 -3.66 -2.89
N SER A 131 -18.99 -3.51 -1.61
CA SER A 131 -18.42 -4.59 -0.80
C SER A 131 -19.39 -5.77 -0.70
N ARG A 132 -18.83 -7.00 -0.74
CA ARG A 132 -19.57 -8.24 -0.46
C ARG A 132 -19.80 -8.50 1.01
N TYR A 133 -18.96 -7.90 1.86
CA TYR A 133 -18.84 -8.24 3.28
C TYR A 133 -18.98 -6.97 4.10
N ASN A 134 -19.66 -7.07 5.23
CA ASN A 134 -19.97 -5.91 6.08
C ASN A 134 -18.73 -5.31 6.77
N ASP A 135 -17.68 -6.10 6.93
CA ASP A 135 -16.42 -5.73 7.55
C ASP A 135 -15.36 -5.23 6.55
N VAL A 136 -15.71 -5.19 5.27
CA VAL A 136 -14.84 -4.71 4.20
C VAL A 136 -15.43 -3.47 3.54
N GLY A 137 -14.63 -2.41 3.45
CA GLY A 137 -14.95 -1.20 2.67
C GLY A 137 -14.23 -1.20 1.32
N TYR A 138 -14.85 -0.62 0.31
CA TYR A 138 -14.24 -0.36 -0.99
C TYR A 138 -14.41 1.11 -1.37
N PHE A 139 -13.33 1.71 -1.81
CA PHE A 139 -13.33 3.06 -2.33
C PHE A 139 -12.44 3.14 -3.58
N LYS A 140 -12.93 3.78 -4.64
CA LYS A 140 -12.18 4.08 -5.86
C LYS A 140 -12.01 5.58 -5.99
N MET A 141 -10.76 6.04 -6.02
CA MET A 141 -10.43 7.43 -6.32
C MET A 141 -10.59 7.70 -7.82
N SER A 142 -10.99 8.91 -8.15
CA SER A 142 -11.12 9.46 -9.51
C SER A 142 -10.02 10.48 -9.79
N VAL A 143 -9.98 10.98 -11.02
CA VAL A 143 -9.07 12.08 -11.40
C VAL A 143 -9.38 13.36 -10.61
N ASP A 144 -10.62 13.55 -10.17
CA ASP A 144 -11.03 14.73 -9.40
C ASP A 144 -10.48 14.70 -7.96
N ASP A 145 -10.12 13.52 -7.45
CA ASP A 145 -9.50 13.35 -6.14
C ASP A 145 -8.00 13.66 -6.13
N VAL A 146 -7.41 13.97 -7.28
CA VAL A 146 -5.98 14.23 -7.41
C VAL A 146 -5.63 15.58 -6.80
N MET A 147 -4.91 15.56 -5.68
CA MET A 147 -4.42 16.73 -4.93
C MET A 147 -3.01 17.16 -5.38
N ARG A 148 -2.73 17.13 -6.66
CA ARG A 148 -1.47 17.56 -7.26
C ARG A 148 -1.70 18.76 -8.18
N SER A 149 -0.62 19.27 -8.81
CA SER A 149 -0.71 20.40 -9.75
C SER A 149 -1.61 20.06 -10.95
N ASP A 150 -2.17 21.12 -11.58
CA ASP A 150 -3.06 20.96 -12.75
C ASP A 150 -2.35 20.26 -13.92
N VAL A 151 -1.03 20.43 -14.05
CA VAL A 151 -0.23 19.72 -15.05
C VAL A 151 -0.29 18.20 -14.83
N VAL A 152 -0.20 17.75 -13.58
CA VAL A 152 -0.31 16.32 -13.26
C VAL A 152 -1.69 15.78 -13.58
N ARG A 153 -2.75 16.55 -13.31
CA ARG A 153 -4.13 16.16 -13.73
C ARG A 153 -4.25 16.04 -15.25
N THR A 154 -3.65 16.96 -16.00
CA THR A 154 -3.60 16.90 -17.47
C THR A 154 -2.89 15.65 -17.94
N VAL A 155 -1.73 15.33 -17.38
CA VAL A 155 -0.99 14.10 -17.73
C VAL A 155 -1.84 12.86 -17.45
N ILE A 156 -2.45 12.76 -16.25
CA ILE A 156 -3.29 11.61 -15.91
C ILE A 156 -4.44 11.45 -16.91
N LYS A 157 -5.14 12.53 -17.27
CA LYS A 157 -6.22 12.50 -18.26
C LYS A 157 -5.71 12.00 -19.61
N ALA A 158 -4.60 12.54 -20.11
CA ALA A 158 -4.04 12.18 -21.41
C ALA A 158 -3.61 10.70 -21.52
N TYR A 159 -3.22 10.08 -20.40
CA TYR A 159 -2.84 8.66 -20.37
C TYR A 159 -4.01 7.72 -19.99
N SER A 160 -5.20 8.28 -19.72
CA SER A 160 -6.42 7.50 -19.41
C SER A 160 -7.35 7.34 -20.61
N GLU A 161 -7.08 8.02 -21.72
CA GLU A 161 -7.75 7.89 -23.03
C GLU A 161 -7.15 6.73 -23.84
#